data_c1b12e56b1a15897c85746ba0d978921
#
_entry.id   c1b12e56b1a15897c85746ba0d978921
#
_cell.length_a   1.000
_cell.length_b   1.000
_cell.length_c   1.000
_cell.angle_alpha   90.00
_cell.angle_beta   90.00
_cell.angle_gamma   90.00
#
_symmetry.space_group_name_H-M   'P 1'
#
loop_
_entity.id
_entity.type
_entity.pdbx_description
1 polymer ?
#
loop_
_entity_poly.entity_id
_entity_poly.type
_entity_poly.pdbx_seq_one_letter_code
_entity_poly.pdbx_strand_id
1 'polypeptide(L)'
;DYGDVRIGVAASDPDSILPSPLTTLKTSDKNLFNQIAELIKEIEPVQIFVGNPALLSGKDGAASEKAVLFAEQLREITGVEILMVDERMSTISAARNLRESGKNAKDAKESIDMAAAVGILEFGISLQKSRS
;
A
#
# COMPACT_ATOMS: atom_id res chain seq x y z
N ASP A 1 -1.03 0.63 -0.15
CA ASP A 1 -1.88 0.04 -1.18
C ASP A 1 -2.40 1.13 -2.10
N TYR A 2 -1.76 1.30 -3.24
CA TYR A 2 -2.13 2.35 -4.20
C TYR A 2 -3.43 1.99 -4.92
N GLY A 3 -4.41 2.87 -4.87
CA GLY A 3 -5.66 2.73 -5.62
C GLY A 3 -5.98 4.01 -6.40
N ASP A 4 -6.87 3.90 -7.38
CA ASP A 4 -7.26 5.06 -8.21
C ASP A 4 -8.02 6.11 -7.41
N VAL A 5 -8.75 5.70 -6.39
CA VAL A 5 -9.59 6.59 -5.59
C VAL A 5 -8.96 6.85 -4.23
N ARG A 6 -8.46 5.82 -3.58
CA ARG A 6 -7.90 5.90 -2.24
C ARG A 6 -6.60 5.10 -2.16
N ILE A 7 -5.74 5.53 -1.25
CA ILE A 7 -4.50 4.84 -0.93
C ILE A 7 -4.60 4.39 0.52
N GLY A 8 -4.54 3.08 0.75
CA GLY A 8 -4.50 2.53 2.10
C GLY A 8 -3.07 2.55 2.61
N VAL A 9 -2.90 2.92 3.87
CA VAL A 9 -1.59 3.05 4.49
C VAL A 9 -1.53 2.25 5.77
N ALA A 10 -0.48 1.47 5.92
CA ALA A 10 -0.19 0.70 7.13
C ALA A 10 1.28 0.88 7.50
N ALA A 11 1.58 0.68 8.77
CA ALA A 11 2.96 0.74 9.24
C ALA A 11 3.21 -0.35 10.28
N SER A 12 4.47 -0.77 10.40
CA SER A 12 4.87 -1.67 11.46
C SER A 12 5.62 -0.90 12.53
N ASP A 13 5.78 -1.54 13.70
CA ASP A 13 6.62 -1.02 14.74
C ASP A 13 8.10 -1.03 14.32
N PRO A 14 9.01 -0.39 15.08
CA PRO A 14 10.42 -0.35 14.72
C PRO A 14 11.08 -1.72 14.57
N ASP A 15 10.57 -2.72 15.25
CA ASP A 15 11.10 -4.08 15.18
C ASP A 15 10.48 -4.90 14.06
N SER A 16 9.60 -4.29 13.26
CA SER A 16 8.91 -4.94 12.14
C SER A 16 8.15 -6.19 12.53
N ILE A 17 7.55 -6.19 13.70
CA ILE A 17 6.86 -7.37 14.23
C ILE A 17 5.37 -7.31 13.96
N LEU A 18 4.75 -6.14 14.12
CA LEU A 18 3.30 -6.03 14.09
C LEU A 18 2.82 -4.92 13.16
N PRO A 19 2.40 -5.28 11.93
CA PRO A 19 1.78 -4.29 11.04
C PRO A 19 0.42 -3.85 11.60
N SER A 20 0.13 -2.58 11.46
CA SER A 20 -1.17 -2.04 11.85
C SER A 20 -1.64 -1.00 10.84
N PRO A 21 -2.96 -0.88 10.65
CA PRO A 21 -3.49 0.13 9.74
C PRO A 21 -3.29 1.53 10.31
N LEU A 22 -2.99 2.49 9.44
CA LEU A 22 -2.84 3.88 9.84
C LEU A 22 -4.00 4.74 9.36
N THR A 23 -4.17 4.81 8.05
CA THR A 23 -5.13 5.73 7.46
C THR A 23 -5.38 5.39 6.00
N THR A 24 -6.35 6.06 5.40
CA THR A 24 -6.50 6.12 3.94
C THR A 24 -6.32 7.55 3.48
N LEU A 25 -5.73 7.72 2.32
CA LEU A 25 -5.53 9.02 1.70
C LEU A 25 -6.29 9.07 0.38
N LYS A 26 -6.77 10.24 0.03
CA LYS A 26 -7.46 10.44 -1.23
C LYS A 26 -6.45 10.60 -2.34
N THR A 27 -6.51 9.74 -3.36
CA THR A 27 -5.53 9.73 -4.44
C THR A 27 -5.54 11.05 -5.22
N SER A 28 -6.71 11.67 -5.37
CA SER A 28 -6.85 12.92 -6.11
C SER A 28 -6.55 14.17 -5.29
N ASP A 29 -6.20 14.05 -4.02
CA ASP A 29 -5.94 15.21 -3.18
C ASP A 29 -4.67 15.92 -3.65
N LYS A 30 -4.75 17.23 -3.80
CA LYS A 30 -3.61 18.05 -4.21
C LYS A 30 -2.46 17.98 -3.24
N ASN A 31 -2.77 17.73 -1.97
CA ASN A 31 -1.79 17.66 -0.90
C ASN A 31 -1.35 16.23 -0.59
N LEU A 32 -1.62 15.29 -1.49
CA LEU A 32 -1.32 13.88 -1.27
C LEU A 32 0.13 13.65 -0.85
N PHE A 33 1.08 14.18 -1.61
CA PHE A 33 2.49 13.96 -1.30
C PHE A 33 2.95 14.70 -0.04
N ASN A 34 2.32 15.85 0.27
CA ASN A 34 2.58 16.52 1.54
C ASN A 34 2.09 15.68 2.72
N GLN A 35 0.92 15.06 2.59
CA GLN A 35 0.39 14.17 3.62
C GLN A 35 1.28 12.96 3.82
N ILE A 36 1.78 12.39 2.74
CA ILE A 36 2.70 11.25 2.81
C ILE A 36 4.02 11.67 3.45
N ALA A 37 4.55 12.83 3.08
CA ALA A 37 5.77 13.34 3.66
C ALA A 37 5.64 13.55 5.18
N GLU A 38 4.50 14.02 5.64
CA GLU A 38 4.21 14.15 7.07
C GLU A 38 4.23 12.81 7.79
N LEU A 39 3.61 11.79 7.18
CA LEU A 39 3.61 10.45 7.74
C LEU A 39 5.03 9.88 7.81
N ILE A 40 5.82 10.08 6.78
CA ILE A 40 7.20 9.60 6.73
C ILE A 40 8.05 10.28 7.78
N LYS A 41 7.86 11.58 7.96
CA LYS A 41 8.57 12.34 8.98
C LYS A 41 8.24 11.84 10.38
N GLU A 42 6.98 11.47 10.61
CA GLU A 42 6.52 10.97 11.90
C GLU A 42 7.01 9.54 12.18
N ILE A 43 6.94 8.68 11.17
CA ILE A 43 7.21 7.24 11.33
C ILE A 43 8.69 6.92 11.15
N GLU A 44 9.38 7.68 10.31
CA GLU A 44 10.79 7.46 9.96
C GLU A 44 11.04 6.03 9.44
N PRO A 45 10.31 5.61 8.39
CA PRO A 45 10.46 4.25 7.90
C PRO A 45 11.83 4.03 7.25
N VAL A 46 12.36 2.82 7.40
CA VAL A 46 13.59 2.44 6.69
C VAL A 46 13.28 1.89 5.31
N GLN A 47 12.05 1.49 5.06
CA GLN A 47 11.63 0.93 3.80
C GLN A 47 10.12 1.11 3.59
N ILE A 48 9.72 1.28 2.35
CA ILE A 48 8.31 1.43 1.97
C ILE A 48 7.98 0.34 0.95
N PHE A 49 6.84 -0.31 1.14
CA PHE A 49 6.31 -1.29 0.20
C PHE A 49 5.09 -0.72 -0.50
N VAL A 50 5.05 -0.86 -1.81
CA VAL A 50 3.91 -0.43 -2.61
C VAL A 50 3.34 -1.65 -3.33
N GLY A 51 2.06 -1.91 -3.15
CA GLY A 51 1.40 -3.03 -3.81
C GLY A 51 1.21 -2.77 -5.29
N ASN A 52 1.43 -3.79 -6.10
CA ASN A 52 1.26 -3.72 -7.54
C ASN A 52 0.02 -4.52 -7.95
N PRO A 53 -1.13 -3.84 -8.18
CA PRO A 53 -2.40 -4.52 -8.42
C PRO A 53 -2.52 -5.13 -9.82
N ALA A 54 -1.77 -4.66 -10.78
CA ALA A 54 -1.96 -5.07 -12.17
C ALA A 54 -1.58 -6.50 -12.44
N LEU A 55 -0.72 -7.07 -11.60
CA LEU A 55 -0.33 -8.45 -11.75
C LEU A 55 -1.48 -9.42 -11.47
N LEU A 56 -2.55 -8.94 -10.81
CA LEU A 56 -3.73 -9.75 -10.54
C LEU A 56 -4.55 -10.04 -11.80
N SER A 57 -4.67 -9.08 -12.70
CA SER A 57 -5.55 -9.22 -13.84
C SER A 57 -4.87 -9.78 -15.08
N GLY A 58 -3.58 -9.68 -15.17
CA GLY A 58 -2.81 -10.12 -16.33
C GLY A 58 -3.11 -9.35 -17.62
N LYS A 59 -4.02 -8.39 -17.57
CA LYS A 59 -4.49 -7.71 -18.77
C LYS A 59 -4.16 -6.24 -18.81
N ASP A 60 -3.99 -5.61 -17.67
CA ASP A 60 -4.03 -4.16 -17.63
C ASP A 60 -2.74 -3.60 -17.04
N GLY A 61 -1.84 -3.21 -17.91
CA GLY A 61 -0.63 -2.52 -17.49
C GLY A 61 -0.86 -1.14 -16.92
N ALA A 62 -2.04 -0.54 -17.12
CA ALA A 62 -2.30 0.83 -16.69
C ALA A 62 -2.24 0.99 -15.18
N ALA A 63 -2.85 0.06 -14.43
CA ALA A 63 -2.82 0.13 -12.97
C ALA A 63 -1.41 -0.09 -12.45
N SER A 64 -0.66 -1.00 -13.08
CA SER A 64 0.74 -1.23 -12.73
C SER A 64 1.60 -0.01 -12.98
N GLU A 65 1.40 0.64 -14.13
CA GLU A 65 2.15 1.85 -14.48
C GLU A 65 1.91 2.97 -13.47
N LYS A 66 0.66 3.17 -13.06
CA LYS A 66 0.33 4.18 -12.06
C LYS A 66 1.00 3.89 -10.73
N ALA A 67 0.98 2.64 -10.29
CA ALA A 67 1.63 2.25 -9.04
C ALA A 67 3.14 2.45 -9.11
N VAL A 68 3.78 2.10 -10.24
CA VAL A 68 5.20 2.31 -10.43
C VAL A 68 5.56 3.78 -10.44
N LEU A 69 4.78 4.61 -11.14
CA LEU A 69 5.00 6.05 -11.15
C LEU A 69 4.87 6.66 -9.76
N PHE A 70 3.86 6.22 -9.02
CA PHE A 70 3.67 6.65 -7.65
C PHE A 70 4.88 6.29 -6.78
N ALA A 71 5.38 5.06 -6.91
CA ALA A 71 6.55 4.59 -6.18
C ALA A 71 7.79 5.42 -6.53
N GLU A 72 7.98 5.73 -7.80
CA GLU A 72 9.11 6.56 -8.24
C GLU A 72 9.05 7.97 -7.65
N GLN A 73 7.86 8.57 -7.63
CA GLN A 73 7.67 9.88 -7.04
C GLN A 73 7.94 9.85 -5.54
N LEU A 74 7.50 8.81 -4.86
CA LEU A 74 7.80 8.63 -3.43
C LEU A 74 9.30 8.54 -3.19
N ARG A 75 10.00 7.80 -4.02
CA ARG A 75 11.45 7.64 -3.87
C ARG A 75 12.16 8.99 -3.99
N GLU A 76 11.77 9.79 -4.96
CA GLU A 76 12.37 11.12 -5.17
C GLU A 76 12.11 12.06 -3.99
N ILE A 77 10.89 12.03 -3.45
CA ILE A 77 10.49 12.95 -2.39
C ILE A 77 11.10 12.56 -1.05
N THR A 78 11.18 11.27 -0.76
CA THR A 78 11.51 10.78 0.57
C THR A 78 12.93 10.27 0.72
N GLY A 79 13.55 9.82 -0.37
CA GLY A 79 14.86 9.18 -0.32
C GLY A 79 14.84 7.80 0.35
N VAL A 80 13.67 7.27 0.68
CA VAL A 80 13.54 5.97 1.33
C VAL A 80 13.50 4.88 0.25
N GLU A 81 14.07 3.73 0.55
CA GLU A 81 14.02 2.58 -0.34
C GLU A 81 12.58 2.11 -0.53
N ILE A 82 12.17 1.94 -1.78
CA ILE A 82 10.82 1.51 -2.11
C ILE A 82 10.87 0.21 -2.88
N LEU A 83 10.09 -0.76 -2.44
CA LEU A 83 9.95 -2.05 -3.12
C LEU A 83 8.52 -2.25 -3.54
N MET A 84 8.34 -2.74 -4.77
CA MET A 84 7.03 -3.14 -5.27
C MET A 84 6.72 -4.55 -4.78
N VAL A 85 5.49 -4.77 -4.35
CA VAL A 85 5.02 -6.07 -3.87
C VAL A 85 3.94 -6.59 -4.82
N ASP A 86 4.10 -7.82 -5.27
CA ASP A 86 3.11 -8.48 -6.11
C ASP A 86 1.94 -8.94 -5.25
N GLU A 87 0.79 -8.30 -5.42
CA GLU A 87 -0.40 -8.57 -4.62
C GLU A 87 -0.92 -10.01 -4.77
N ARG A 88 -0.59 -10.69 -5.86
CA ARG A 88 -1.01 -12.07 -6.07
C ARG A 88 -0.43 -13.04 -5.04
N MET A 89 0.68 -12.68 -4.44
CA MET A 89 1.42 -13.55 -3.55
C MET A 89 0.99 -13.42 -2.09
N SER A 90 -0.11 -12.72 -1.83
CA SER A 90 -0.56 -12.44 -0.46
C SER A 90 -2.08 -12.65 -0.34
N THR A 91 -2.61 -12.42 0.86
CA THR A 91 -4.04 -12.47 1.12
C THR A 91 -4.80 -11.23 0.65
N ILE A 92 -4.12 -10.32 -0.04
CA ILE A 92 -4.70 -9.07 -0.51
C ILE A 92 -5.88 -9.30 -1.45
N SER A 93 -5.80 -10.33 -2.29
CA SER A 93 -6.89 -10.67 -3.20
C SER A 93 -8.17 -11.03 -2.45
N ALA A 94 -8.06 -11.68 -1.30
CA ALA A 94 -9.23 -11.99 -0.47
C ALA A 94 -9.87 -10.72 0.07
N ALA A 95 -9.07 -9.76 0.53
CA ALA A 95 -9.57 -8.48 1.00
C ALA A 95 -10.28 -7.72 -0.12
N ARG A 96 -9.74 -7.75 -1.34
CA ARG A 96 -10.36 -7.10 -2.49
C ARG A 96 -11.66 -7.78 -2.90
N ASN A 97 -11.73 -9.10 -2.80
CA ASN A 97 -12.96 -9.84 -3.08
C ASN A 97 -14.07 -9.47 -2.09
N LEU A 98 -13.73 -9.26 -0.84
CA LEU A 98 -14.68 -8.80 0.16
C LEU A 98 -15.22 -7.40 -0.20
N ARG A 99 -14.36 -6.53 -0.72
CA ARG A 99 -14.78 -5.20 -1.18
C ARG A 99 -15.78 -5.30 -2.33
N GLU A 100 -15.52 -6.21 -3.27
CA GLU A 100 -16.38 -6.41 -4.43
C GLU A 100 -17.71 -7.08 -4.08
N SER A 101 -17.80 -7.81 -2.98
CA SER A 101 -19.00 -8.49 -2.60
C SER A 101 -20.10 -7.58 -2.05
N GLY A 102 -19.91 -6.28 -2.12
CA GLY A 102 -21.05 -5.37 -2.07
C GLY A 102 -21.50 -4.87 -0.73
N LYS A 103 -20.65 -4.84 0.25
CA LYS A 103 -21.00 -4.14 1.47
C LYS A 103 -20.74 -2.66 1.26
N ASN A 104 -21.83 -1.94 1.12
CA ASN A 104 -21.89 -0.58 0.63
C ASN A 104 -21.39 0.53 1.50
N ALA A 105 -20.94 0.28 2.69
CA ALA A 105 -20.55 1.38 3.54
C ALA A 105 -19.21 1.92 3.06
N LYS A 106 -19.11 3.22 2.88
CA LYS A 106 -17.87 3.92 2.62
C LYS A 106 -16.80 3.53 3.63
N ASP A 107 -17.22 3.40 4.89
CA ASP A 107 -16.35 3.00 5.98
C ASP A 107 -15.80 1.58 5.79
N ALA A 108 -16.63 0.67 5.25
CA ALA A 108 -16.20 -0.69 4.95
C ALA A 108 -15.14 -0.70 3.87
N LYS A 109 -15.27 0.15 2.83
CA LYS A 109 -14.26 0.25 1.77
C LYS A 109 -12.93 0.76 2.30
N GLU A 110 -12.96 1.76 3.17
CA GLU A 110 -11.75 2.29 3.79
C GLU A 110 -11.08 1.23 4.67
N SER A 111 -11.86 0.48 5.44
CA SER A 111 -11.33 -0.61 6.26
C SER A 111 -10.66 -1.68 5.41
N ILE A 112 -11.26 -2.02 4.27
CA ILE A 112 -10.70 -3.01 3.36
C ILE A 112 -9.41 -2.51 2.73
N ASP A 113 -9.35 -1.22 2.36
CA ASP A 113 -8.14 -0.64 1.79
C ASP A 113 -7.00 -0.65 2.82
N MET A 114 -7.29 -0.36 4.07
CA MET A 114 -6.30 -0.45 5.13
C MET A 114 -5.88 -1.89 5.40
N ALA A 115 -6.82 -2.84 5.35
CA ALA A 115 -6.51 -4.26 5.52
C ALA A 115 -5.62 -4.77 4.37
N ALA A 116 -5.86 -4.29 3.15
CA ALA A 116 -5.00 -4.62 2.02
C ALA A 116 -3.59 -4.08 2.22
N ALA A 117 -3.47 -2.86 2.73
CA ALA A 117 -2.16 -2.27 3.04
C ALA A 117 -1.42 -3.07 4.10
N VAL A 118 -2.11 -3.54 5.15
CA VAL A 118 -1.52 -4.42 6.16
C VAL A 118 -1.01 -5.72 5.50
N GLY A 119 -1.80 -6.32 4.60
CA GLY A 119 -1.39 -7.53 3.89
C GLY A 119 -0.15 -7.34 3.05
N ILE A 120 -0.05 -6.22 2.34
CA ILE A 120 1.14 -5.86 1.57
C ILE A 120 2.35 -5.75 2.49
N LEU A 121 2.19 -5.08 3.61
CA LEU A 121 3.26 -4.88 4.57
C LEU A 121 3.72 -6.20 5.18
N GLU A 122 2.79 -7.06 5.58
CA GLU A 122 3.11 -8.38 6.12
C GLU A 122 3.92 -9.20 5.12
N PHE A 123 3.50 -9.19 3.86
CA PHE A 123 4.21 -9.92 2.82
C PHE A 123 5.60 -9.32 2.59
N GLY A 124 5.70 -8.00 2.54
CA GLY A 124 6.97 -7.31 2.37
C GLY A 124 7.96 -7.64 3.49
N ILE A 125 7.50 -7.61 4.73
CA ILE A 125 8.32 -7.97 5.90
C ILE A 125 8.79 -9.42 5.80
N SER A 126 7.91 -10.33 5.38
CA SER A 126 8.27 -11.74 5.25
C SER A 126 9.34 -11.95 4.17
N LEU A 127 9.28 -11.21 3.07
CA LEU A 127 10.31 -11.24 2.04
C LEU A 127 11.66 -10.76 2.57
N GLN A 128 11.65 -9.71 3.35
CA GLN A 128 12.87 -9.18 3.97
C GLN A 128 13.51 -10.20 4.90
N LYS A 129 12.71 -10.86 5.72
CA LYS A 129 13.21 -11.86 6.66
C LYS A 129 13.81 -13.07 5.95
N SER A 130 13.26 -13.47 4.83
CA SER A 130 13.77 -14.62 4.09
C SER A 130 15.10 -14.33 3.38
N ARG A 131 15.46 -13.06 3.24
CA ARG A 131 16.72 -12.65 2.62
C ARG A 131 17.87 -12.52 3.59
N SER A 132 17.57 -12.45 4.86
CA SER A 132 18.61 -12.22 5.88
C SER A 132 19.20 -13.51 6.41
#